data_d980d70087927f3ad820945110c7f274
#
_entry.id   d980d70087927f3ad820945110c7f274
#
_cell.length_a   1.000
_cell.length_b   1.000
_cell.length_c   1.000
_cell.angle_alpha   90.00
_cell.angle_beta   90.00
_cell.angle_gamma   90.00
#
_symmetry.space_group_name_H-M   'P 1'
#
loop_
_entity.id
_entity.type
_entity.pdbx_description
1 polymer ?
#
loop_
_entity_poly.entity_id
_entity_poly.type
_entity_poly.pdbx_seq_one_letter_code
_entity_poly.pdbx_strand_id
1 'polypeptide(L)'
;MSYESGPDWQFDVPTSGSKRLPPAARYVESLTHQGYGFEAAIADLIDNSIDADAKNVVVSFLRDDDRLVSLLVVDDGHGMNDETLDVAMTVGGQQEYSADALGHFGAGLKAASLSHSDALTVISRTKRSPSTGRRWLTARAHEDFTCDIVDSRYCQDLVDRYDGVIGWHGTIVRWDGVRAFGTITAGQTDRFLNETIERLETHLGLYLHRFLAQDDFHIDIVVEDVRTREELDHRGVEAINPFGYRIPGRAGYPRTYTASVEGVGDLELEAHIWPPKSPLVAFRGIGALAERQGFYIYRNDRLVQAGGWNGTRSGETHHNLARIAIDLPSQPNRVFSLTVKKDGINVTPAFARGLEKATDSDGGSFIQYLTEAEKVYRDAARRSTEVQRKEVIPPGKGVDPKLKRTLRDELPALEGEDPITFRWESLPSDVFFDIDREEHVVRLNKEFRQAFNGERRAGSNDAPVLKAMLYLMLEKNFRMGRSSAQRDDEMALWNSILLSAVQCELTRGEAL
;
A
#
# COMPACT_ATOMS: atom_id res chain seq x y z
N MET A 1 14.52 -11.46 -61.59
CA MET A 1 15.66 -11.65 -60.67
C MET A 1 15.28 -12.75 -59.70
N SER A 2 15.82 -13.95 -59.95
CA SER A 2 15.64 -15.12 -59.12
C SER A 2 16.44 -14.91 -57.82
N TYR A 3 15.75 -14.88 -56.71
CA TYR A 3 16.40 -14.98 -55.41
C TYR A 3 17.01 -16.37 -55.29
N GLU A 4 18.34 -16.46 -55.31
CA GLU A 4 19.05 -17.66 -54.90
C GLU A 4 18.65 -17.96 -53.43
N SER A 5 18.08 -19.16 -53.25
CA SER A 5 17.79 -19.71 -51.92
C SER A 5 19.13 -19.83 -51.17
N GLY A 6 19.24 -19.06 -50.08
CA GLY A 6 20.30 -19.30 -49.07
C GLY A 6 20.22 -20.75 -48.55
N PRO A 7 21.22 -21.20 -47.76
CA PRO A 7 21.28 -22.58 -47.31
C PRO A 7 19.94 -22.99 -46.69
N ASP A 8 19.41 -24.15 -47.10
CA ASP A 8 18.10 -24.66 -46.72
C ASP A 8 17.90 -24.56 -45.22
N TRP A 9 17.13 -23.56 -44.79
CA TRP A 9 16.74 -23.42 -43.40
C TRP A 9 15.80 -24.57 -43.07
N GLN A 10 16.28 -25.52 -42.25
CA GLN A 10 15.46 -26.60 -41.76
C GLN A 10 14.61 -26.08 -40.58
N PHE A 11 13.29 -25.98 -40.74
CA PHE A 11 12.36 -25.60 -39.68
C PHE A 11 12.34 -26.65 -38.57
N ASP A 12 12.60 -27.91 -38.88
CA ASP A 12 12.76 -28.99 -37.93
C ASP A 12 14.24 -29.25 -37.66
N VAL A 13 14.64 -29.17 -36.37
CA VAL A 13 15.99 -29.53 -35.97
C VAL A 13 16.11 -31.07 -35.89
N PRO A 14 16.90 -31.74 -36.77
CA PRO A 14 17.05 -33.19 -36.70
C PRO A 14 17.76 -33.57 -35.41
N THR A 15 17.18 -34.51 -34.66
CA THR A 15 17.74 -35.02 -33.41
C THR A 15 18.14 -36.50 -33.56
N SER A 16 19.27 -36.86 -32.97
CA SER A 16 19.79 -38.23 -32.99
C SER A 16 19.47 -39.02 -31.70
N GLY A 17 18.85 -38.37 -30.71
CA GLY A 17 18.50 -39.00 -29.46
C GLY A 17 18.12 -37.98 -28.36
N SER A 18 17.80 -38.48 -27.18
CA SER A 18 17.51 -37.67 -26.00
C SER A 18 18.41 -38.06 -24.82
N LYS A 19 18.79 -37.07 -24.01
CA LYS A 19 19.58 -37.26 -22.79
C LYS A 19 18.90 -36.51 -21.65
N ARG A 20 18.66 -37.20 -20.52
CA ARG A 20 18.13 -36.58 -19.28
C ARG A 20 19.25 -35.75 -18.64
N LEU A 21 18.99 -34.47 -18.41
CA LEU A 21 19.88 -33.54 -17.72
C LEU A 21 19.16 -33.11 -16.43
N PRO A 22 19.46 -33.71 -15.25
CA PRO A 22 18.88 -33.32 -13.99
C PRO A 22 19.39 -31.89 -13.61
N PRO A 23 18.59 -31.09 -12.88
CA PRO A 23 19.02 -29.80 -12.37
C PRO A 23 20.24 -29.98 -11.44
N ALA A 24 21.19 -29.07 -11.52
CA ALA A 24 22.33 -29.03 -10.59
C ALA A 24 21.88 -28.50 -9.21
N ALA A 25 22.60 -28.87 -8.15
CA ALA A 25 22.31 -28.43 -6.76
C ALA A 25 22.18 -26.90 -6.63
N ARG A 26 22.95 -26.12 -7.41
CA ARG A 26 22.84 -24.66 -7.50
C ARG A 26 21.49 -24.13 -8.02
N TYR A 27 20.58 -24.99 -8.47
CA TYR A 27 19.23 -24.58 -8.85
C TYR A 27 18.47 -23.97 -7.65
N VAL A 28 18.63 -24.51 -6.46
CA VAL A 28 18.04 -23.96 -5.23
C VAL A 28 18.60 -22.56 -4.93
N GLU A 29 19.93 -22.37 -5.13
CA GLU A 29 20.55 -21.05 -5.00
C GLU A 29 19.93 -20.01 -5.94
N SER A 30 19.58 -20.39 -7.16
CA SER A 30 18.90 -19.49 -8.11
C SER A 30 17.50 -19.07 -7.65
N LEU A 31 16.81 -19.91 -6.87
CA LEU A 31 15.52 -19.56 -6.27
C LEU A 31 15.66 -18.50 -5.19
N THR A 32 16.77 -18.52 -4.40
CA THR A 32 17.01 -17.53 -3.34
C THR A 32 17.29 -16.12 -3.86
N HIS A 33 17.71 -15.98 -5.10
CA HIS A 33 18.08 -14.70 -5.74
C HIS A 33 17.00 -14.11 -6.65
N GLN A 34 15.78 -14.65 -6.63
CA GLN A 34 14.70 -14.18 -7.51
C GLN A 34 14.16 -12.78 -7.18
N GLY A 35 14.66 -12.12 -6.10
CA GLY A 35 14.27 -10.76 -5.74
C GLY A 35 12.78 -10.63 -5.41
N TYR A 36 12.20 -11.60 -4.69
CA TYR A 36 10.85 -11.50 -4.12
C TYR A 36 10.78 -10.33 -3.14
N GLY A 37 9.70 -9.54 -3.21
CA GLY A 37 9.35 -8.61 -2.14
C GLY A 37 8.88 -9.36 -0.90
N PHE A 38 9.19 -8.84 0.30
CA PHE A 38 8.84 -9.51 1.57
C PHE A 38 7.32 -9.71 1.70
N GLU A 39 6.55 -8.67 1.41
CA GLU A 39 5.09 -8.67 1.47
C GLU A 39 4.48 -9.64 0.42
N ALA A 40 5.05 -9.69 -0.77
CA ALA A 40 4.62 -10.60 -1.83
C ALA A 40 4.91 -12.06 -1.49
N ALA A 41 6.05 -12.33 -0.84
CA ALA A 41 6.41 -13.67 -0.38
C ALA A 41 5.42 -14.20 0.67
N ILE A 42 5.00 -13.36 1.63
CA ILE A 42 3.97 -13.73 2.62
C ILE A 42 2.61 -13.93 1.92
N ALA A 43 2.24 -13.07 0.96
CA ALA A 43 1.01 -13.24 0.20
C ALA A 43 0.96 -14.57 -0.56
N ASP A 44 2.09 -15.03 -1.13
CA ASP A 44 2.17 -16.36 -1.77
C ASP A 44 2.00 -17.53 -0.79
N LEU A 45 2.40 -17.37 0.49
CA LEU A 45 2.08 -18.34 1.53
C LEU A 45 0.59 -18.36 1.85
N ILE A 46 -0.03 -17.19 1.92
CA ILE A 46 -1.47 -17.06 2.16
C ILE A 46 -2.29 -17.58 0.97
N ASP A 47 -1.80 -17.40 -0.28
CA ASP A 47 -2.42 -18.03 -1.45
C ASP A 47 -2.51 -19.57 -1.28
N ASN A 48 -1.48 -20.20 -0.70
CA ASN A 48 -1.53 -21.65 -0.41
C ASN A 48 -2.54 -21.99 0.71
N SER A 49 -2.72 -21.10 1.69
CA SER A 49 -3.75 -21.27 2.71
C SER A 49 -5.16 -21.16 2.12
N ILE A 50 -5.39 -20.22 1.19
CA ILE A 50 -6.65 -20.10 0.45
C ILE A 50 -6.91 -21.37 -0.40
N ASP A 51 -5.89 -21.86 -1.12
CA ASP A 51 -5.98 -23.11 -1.90
C ASP A 51 -6.26 -24.35 -1.01
N ALA A 52 -5.95 -24.26 0.29
CA ALA A 52 -6.28 -25.26 1.29
C ALA A 52 -7.64 -25.04 1.97
N ASP A 53 -8.49 -24.15 1.45
CA ASP A 53 -9.81 -23.79 1.99
C ASP A 53 -9.76 -23.21 3.41
N ALA A 54 -8.65 -22.56 3.79
CA ALA A 54 -8.52 -21.87 5.07
C ALA A 54 -9.52 -20.72 5.19
N LYS A 55 -10.01 -20.50 6.42
CA LYS A 55 -10.87 -19.36 6.77
C LYS A 55 -10.16 -18.36 7.66
N ASN A 56 -9.20 -18.82 8.43
CA ASN A 56 -8.42 -18.00 9.32
C ASN A 56 -6.93 -18.20 9.03
N VAL A 57 -6.23 -17.10 8.80
CA VAL A 57 -4.78 -17.10 8.60
C VAL A 57 -4.16 -16.10 9.58
N VAL A 58 -3.15 -16.53 10.31
CA VAL A 58 -2.39 -15.67 11.23
C VAL A 58 -0.96 -15.56 10.75
N VAL A 59 -0.49 -14.33 10.58
CA VAL A 59 0.92 -14.00 10.34
C VAL A 59 1.54 -13.56 11.66
N SER A 60 2.35 -14.41 12.29
CA SER A 60 2.93 -14.16 13.61
C SER A 60 4.42 -13.79 13.51
N PHE A 61 4.77 -12.61 14.04
CA PHE A 61 6.15 -12.18 14.26
C PHE A 61 6.57 -12.59 15.66
N LEU A 62 7.51 -13.53 15.77
CA LEU A 62 8.01 -13.97 17.06
C LEU A 62 9.18 -13.10 17.53
N ARG A 63 9.03 -12.57 18.74
CA ARG A 63 9.97 -11.66 19.38
C ARG A 63 10.56 -12.28 20.65
N ASP A 64 11.88 -12.13 20.87
CA ASP A 64 12.60 -12.43 22.10
C ASP A 64 13.23 -11.14 22.60
N ASP A 65 12.64 -10.50 23.61
CA ASP A 65 12.97 -9.14 24.04
C ASP A 65 12.92 -8.14 22.86
N ASP A 66 14.06 -7.53 22.52
CA ASP A 66 14.22 -6.57 21.42
C ASP A 66 14.69 -7.22 20.10
N ARG A 67 14.54 -8.53 19.94
CA ARG A 67 14.97 -9.27 18.75
C ARG A 67 13.84 -10.04 18.11
N LEU A 68 13.65 -9.84 16.82
CA LEU A 68 12.79 -10.72 16.01
C LEU A 68 13.56 -12.02 15.72
N VAL A 69 12.93 -13.15 16.01
CA VAL A 69 13.56 -14.48 15.89
C VAL A 69 13.00 -15.33 14.78
N SER A 70 11.70 -15.28 14.54
CA SER A 70 11.03 -16.08 13.51
C SER A 70 9.78 -15.38 13.00
N LEU A 71 9.31 -15.80 11.82
CA LEU A 71 7.99 -15.44 11.29
C LEU A 71 7.23 -16.72 11.00
N LEU A 72 5.96 -16.75 11.38
CA LEU A 72 5.06 -17.86 11.09
C LEU A 72 3.88 -17.39 10.26
N VAL A 73 3.42 -18.27 9.35
CA VAL A 73 2.09 -18.18 8.74
C VAL A 73 1.34 -19.44 9.16
N VAL A 74 0.23 -19.24 9.86
CA VAL A 74 -0.58 -20.32 10.46
C VAL A 74 -1.97 -20.26 9.85
N ASP A 75 -2.47 -21.37 9.38
CA ASP A 75 -3.81 -21.48 8.78
C ASP A 75 -4.62 -22.67 9.31
N ASP A 76 -5.93 -22.57 9.19
CA ASP A 76 -6.91 -23.63 9.51
C ASP A 76 -7.34 -24.41 8.27
N GLY A 77 -6.58 -24.40 7.18
CA GLY A 77 -6.86 -25.16 5.97
C GLY A 77 -6.89 -26.69 6.21
N HIS A 78 -7.23 -27.46 5.17
CA HIS A 78 -7.39 -28.91 5.30
C HIS A 78 -6.14 -29.68 5.77
N GLY A 79 -4.97 -29.03 5.74
CA GLY A 79 -3.69 -29.61 6.14
C GLY A 79 -3.15 -30.67 5.19
N MET A 80 -1.98 -31.22 5.55
CA MET A 80 -1.26 -32.23 4.78
C MET A 80 -0.91 -33.43 5.68
N ASN A 81 -1.03 -34.64 5.14
CA ASN A 81 -0.41 -35.82 5.73
C ASN A 81 1.06 -35.92 5.33
N ASP A 82 1.76 -36.93 5.81
CA ASP A 82 3.19 -37.13 5.59
C ASP A 82 3.57 -37.19 4.10
N GLU A 83 2.80 -37.96 3.32
CA GLU A 83 3.03 -38.11 1.87
C GLU A 83 2.78 -36.82 1.09
N THR A 84 1.68 -36.13 1.41
CA THR A 84 1.33 -34.84 0.77
C THR A 84 2.35 -33.75 1.12
N LEU A 85 2.84 -33.77 2.36
CA LEU A 85 3.87 -32.82 2.81
C LEU A 85 5.21 -33.06 2.07
N ASP A 86 5.59 -34.32 1.84
CA ASP A 86 6.79 -34.65 1.04
C ASP A 86 6.69 -34.09 -0.39
N VAL A 87 5.52 -34.24 -1.03
CA VAL A 87 5.27 -33.66 -2.36
C VAL A 87 5.33 -32.12 -2.31
N ALA A 88 4.69 -31.51 -1.32
CA ALA A 88 4.69 -30.05 -1.14
C ALA A 88 6.09 -29.49 -0.90
N MET A 89 6.96 -30.25 -0.22
CA MET A 89 8.36 -29.85 0.03
C MET A 89 9.32 -30.21 -1.12
N THR A 90 8.93 -31.05 -2.07
CA THR A 90 9.75 -31.40 -3.24
C THR A 90 9.85 -30.20 -4.21
N VAL A 91 11.05 -29.84 -4.64
CA VAL A 91 11.28 -28.76 -5.60
C VAL A 91 10.81 -29.19 -7.00
N GLY A 92 9.85 -28.46 -7.57
CA GLY A 92 9.24 -28.83 -8.85
C GLY A 92 8.36 -30.08 -8.79
N GLY A 93 7.88 -30.42 -7.58
CA GLY A 93 6.89 -31.50 -7.39
C GLY A 93 5.65 -31.22 -8.25
N GLN A 94 5.25 -32.18 -9.04
CA GLN A 94 4.02 -32.12 -9.83
C GLN A 94 2.84 -32.44 -8.90
N GLN A 95 2.16 -31.41 -8.41
CA GLN A 95 0.76 -31.55 -8.00
C GLN A 95 -0.12 -31.25 -9.21
N GLU A 96 -1.15 -32.04 -9.44
CA GLU A 96 -2.24 -31.66 -10.33
C GLU A 96 -3.04 -30.55 -9.62
N TYR A 97 -2.72 -29.30 -9.98
CA TYR A 97 -3.50 -28.16 -9.51
C TYR A 97 -4.83 -28.13 -10.24
N SER A 98 -5.92 -27.85 -9.51
CA SER A 98 -7.20 -27.53 -10.14
C SER A 98 -7.06 -26.27 -11.00
N ALA A 99 -7.93 -26.10 -11.99
CA ALA A 99 -7.93 -24.89 -12.83
C ALA A 99 -8.13 -23.61 -12.01
N ASP A 100 -8.78 -23.75 -10.84
CA ASP A 100 -9.12 -22.64 -9.94
C ASP A 100 -8.04 -22.38 -8.86
N ALA A 101 -6.97 -23.18 -8.78
CA ALA A 101 -5.91 -22.98 -7.81
C ALA A 101 -5.12 -21.69 -8.07
N LEU A 102 -4.76 -20.98 -7.01
CA LEU A 102 -3.91 -19.80 -7.05
C LEU A 102 -2.45 -20.17 -7.27
N GLY A 103 -2.03 -21.34 -6.75
CA GLY A 103 -0.70 -21.92 -6.94
C GLY A 103 -0.55 -22.64 -8.27
N HIS A 104 0.43 -22.25 -9.13
CA HIS A 104 0.60 -22.85 -10.46
C HIS A 104 1.92 -23.59 -10.68
N PHE A 105 2.95 -23.26 -9.93
CA PHE A 105 4.31 -23.66 -10.28
C PHE A 105 4.95 -24.68 -9.33
N GLY A 106 4.28 -25.07 -8.24
CA GLY A 106 4.86 -25.96 -7.21
C GLY A 106 6.17 -25.42 -6.56
N ALA A 107 6.55 -24.21 -6.92
CA ALA A 107 7.78 -23.58 -6.48
C ALA A 107 7.54 -22.39 -5.54
N GLY A 108 6.31 -21.84 -5.47
CA GLY A 108 5.97 -20.62 -4.72
C GLY A 108 6.37 -20.69 -3.26
N LEU A 109 5.95 -21.72 -2.53
CA LEU A 109 6.31 -21.94 -1.12
C LEU A 109 7.82 -21.87 -0.88
N LYS A 110 8.60 -22.58 -1.71
CA LYS A 110 10.07 -22.68 -1.56
C LYS A 110 10.77 -21.42 -2.04
N ALA A 111 10.38 -20.88 -3.20
CA ALA A 111 10.98 -19.67 -3.73
C ALA A 111 10.72 -18.45 -2.82
N ALA A 112 9.47 -18.27 -2.37
CA ALA A 112 9.11 -17.22 -1.42
C ALA A 112 9.88 -17.36 -0.10
N SER A 113 9.88 -18.56 0.50
CA SER A 113 10.49 -18.79 1.81
C SER A 113 12.02 -18.71 1.78
N LEU A 114 12.67 -19.40 0.83
CA LEU A 114 14.13 -19.45 0.76
C LEU A 114 14.77 -18.14 0.27
N SER A 115 13.99 -17.26 -0.38
CA SER A 115 14.46 -15.91 -0.70
C SER A 115 14.54 -14.99 0.53
N HIS A 116 13.83 -15.30 1.62
CA HIS A 116 13.74 -14.45 2.81
C HIS A 116 14.27 -15.07 4.09
N SER A 117 14.43 -16.40 4.15
CA SER A 117 14.87 -17.08 5.38
C SER A 117 16.01 -18.06 5.15
N ASP A 118 16.74 -18.38 6.21
CA ASP A 118 17.80 -19.39 6.21
C ASP A 118 17.25 -20.79 6.45
N ALA A 119 16.06 -20.91 7.00
CA ALA A 119 15.37 -22.16 7.17
C ALA A 119 13.85 -22.01 6.99
N LEU A 120 13.27 -22.94 6.23
CA LEU A 120 11.85 -23.14 6.04
C LEU A 120 11.41 -24.40 6.78
N THR A 121 10.50 -24.27 7.74
CA THR A 121 9.85 -25.41 8.39
C THR A 121 8.37 -25.38 8.08
N VAL A 122 7.82 -26.52 7.64
CA VAL A 122 6.38 -26.69 7.44
C VAL A 122 5.92 -27.80 8.35
N ILE A 123 4.93 -27.52 9.18
CA ILE A 123 4.26 -28.48 10.06
C ILE A 123 2.78 -28.48 9.70
N SER A 124 2.22 -29.65 9.53
CA SER A 124 0.82 -29.75 9.12
C SER A 124 0.12 -30.93 9.80
N ARG A 125 -1.19 -30.81 9.95
CA ARG A 125 -2.07 -31.81 10.53
C ARG A 125 -3.37 -31.87 9.73
N THR A 126 -3.85 -33.09 9.46
CA THR A 126 -5.18 -33.29 8.88
C THR A 126 -6.15 -33.82 9.95
N LYS A 127 -7.44 -33.81 9.67
CA LYS A 127 -8.46 -34.44 10.55
C LYS A 127 -8.20 -35.91 10.82
N ARG A 128 -7.41 -36.62 10.01
CA ARG A 128 -7.21 -38.06 10.03
C ARG A 128 -5.80 -38.52 10.29
N SER A 129 -4.83 -37.61 10.31
CA SER A 129 -3.43 -37.93 10.53
C SER A 129 -2.84 -37.04 11.63
N PRO A 130 -1.85 -37.54 12.43
CA PRO A 130 -1.15 -36.75 13.40
C PRO A 130 -0.38 -35.63 12.72
N SER A 131 0.10 -34.67 13.52
CA SER A 131 0.99 -33.61 13.06
C SER A 131 2.31 -34.18 12.55
N THR A 132 2.76 -33.71 11.39
CA THR A 132 4.03 -34.06 10.76
C THR A 132 4.74 -32.81 10.30
N GLY A 133 6.07 -32.85 10.14
CA GLY A 133 6.84 -31.67 9.76
C GLY A 133 8.06 -31.96 8.91
N ARG A 134 8.43 -31.01 8.08
CA ARG A 134 9.63 -31.01 7.24
C ARG A 134 10.37 -29.68 7.39
N ARG A 135 11.69 -29.76 7.34
CA ARG A 135 12.55 -28.56 7.46
C ARG A 135 13.63 -28.53 6.38
N TRP A 136 13.65 -27.45 5.62
CA TRP A 136 14.72 -27.12 4.70
C TRP A 136 15.68 -26.11 5.35
N LEU A 137 16.97 -26.43 5.34
CA LEU A 137 18.04 -25.47 5.66
C LEU A 137 18.66 -25.01 4.36
N THR A 138 18.65 -23.69 4.08
CA THR A 138 19.15 -23.11 2.84
C THR A 138 20.59 -23.59 2.54
N ALA A 139 21.46 -23.63 3.55
CA ALA A 139 22.83 -24.09 3.41
C ALA A 139 22.96 -25.53 2.92
N ARG A 140 22.11 -26.47 3.42
CA ARG A 140 22.12 -27.89 3.04
C ARG A 140 21.34 -28.16 1.77
N ALA A 141 20.27 -27.39 1.52
CA ALA A 141 19.49 -27.49 0.30
C ALA A 141 20.32 -27.25 -0.97
N HIS A 142 21.42 -26.50 -0.86
CA HIS A 142 22.35 -26.23 -1.95
C HIS A 142 23.31 -27.42 -2.23
N GLU A 143 23.43 -28.37 -1.30
CA GLU A 143 24.38 -29.48 -1.43
C GLU A 143 23.73 -30.74 -2.03
N ASP A 144 22.65 -31.20 -1.45
CA ASP A 144 22.11 -32.55 -1.74
C ASP A 144 20.56 -32.65 -1.80
N PHE A 145 19.84 -31.52 -1.71
CA PHE A 145 18.37 -31.50 -1.64
C PHE A 145 17.80 -32.25 -0.42
N THR A 146 18.58 -32.43 0.65
CA THR A 146 18.10 -33.11 1.85
C THR A 146 17.15 -32.22 2.65
N CYS A 147 16.00 -32.76 3.00
CA CYS A 147 14.99 -32.14 3.86
C CYS A 147 14.93 -32.90 5.20
N ASP A 148 15.06 -32.20 6.31
CA ASP A 148 14.99 -32.82 7.63
C ASP A 148 13.54 -33.16 8.00
N ILE A 149 13.33 -34.31 8.65
CA ILE A 149 12.05 -34.69 9.27
C ILE A 149 12.02 -34.06 10.67
N VAL A 150 10.97 -33.28 10.94
CA VAL A 150 10.83 -32.62 12.24
C VAL A 150 10.34 -33.64 13.28
N ASP A 151 10.88 -33.55 14.51
CA ASP A 151 10.45 -34.40 15.59
C ASP A 151 8.94 -34.28 15.84
N SER A 152 8.27 -35.42 15.99
CA SER A 152 6.81 -35.49 16.09
C SER A 152 6.25 -34.83 17.35
N ARG A 153 7.00 -34.84 18.45
CA ARG A 153 6.61 -34.17 19.70
C ARG A 153 6.68 -32.66 19.52
N TYR A 154 7.75 -32.17 18.88
CA TYR A 154 7.85 -30.75 18.52
C TYR A 154 6.74 -30.30 17.58
N CYS A 155 6.37 -31.13 16.59
CA CYS A 155 5.26 -30.83 15.70
C CYS A 155 3.95 -30.68 16.49
N GLN A 156 3.69 -31.60 17.42
CA GLN A 156 2.49 -31.54 18.26
C GLN A 156 2.48 -30.32 19.17
N ASP A 157 3.61 -30.03 19.87
CA ASP A 157 3.74 -28.90 20.78
C ASP A 157 3.51 -27.56 20.07
N LEU A 158 3.98 -27.42 18.81
CA LEU A 158 3.78 -26.20 18.03
C LEU A 158 2.34 -26.08 17.52
N VAL A 159 1.72 -27.18 17.08
CA VAL A 159 0.30 -27.19 16.69
C VAL A 159 -0.59 -26.84 17.88
N ASP A 160 -0.30 -27.41 19.07
CA ASP A 160 -1.06 -27.12 20.29
C ASP A 160 -0.91 -25.67 20.76
N ARG A 161 0.22 -25.04 20.47
CA ARG A 161 0.40 -23.59 20.72
C ARG A 161 -0.58 -22.73 19.90
N TYR A 162 -0.90 -23.14 18.69
CA TYR A 162 -1.81 -22.44 17.77
C TYR A 162 -3.17 -23.13 17.63
N ASP A 163 -3.60 -23.92 18.64
CA ASP A 163 -4.87 -24.66 18.59
C ASP A 163 -6.09 -23.75 18.40
N GLY A 164 -6.02 -22.51 18.88
CA GLY A 164 -7.07 -21.48 18.66
C GLY A 164 -7.27 -21.12 17.17
N VAL A 165 -6.27 -21.34 16.31
CA VAL A 165 -6.37 -21.13 14.87
C VAL A 165 -6.54 -22.47 14.15
N ILE A 166 -5.62 -23.40 14.36
CA ILE A 166 -5.53 -24.68 13.63
C ILE A 166 -6.71 -25.61 13.95
N GLY A 167 -7.16 -25.65 15.22
CA GLY A 167 -8.19 -26.57 15.64
C GLY A 167 -7.83 -28.03 15.30
N TRP A 168 -8.64 -28.71 14.46
CA TRP A 168 -8.46 -30.12 14.09
C TRP A 168 -7.55 -30.35 12.89
N HIS A 169 -7.26 -29.34 12.09
CA HIS A 169 -6.44 -29.43 10.88
C HIS A 169 -5.89 -28.02 10.54
N GLY A 170 -4.79 -28.00 9.84
CA GLY A 170 -4.17 -26.75 9.40
C GLY A 170 -2.68 -26.91 9.14
N THR A 171 -2.04 -25.79 8.83
CA THR A 171 -0.62 -25.77 8.49
C THR A 171 0.07 -24.59 9.17
N ILE A 172 1.30 -24.82 9.58
CA ILE A 172 2.23 -23.79 10.08
C ILE A 172 3.43 -23.76 9.14
N VAL A 173 3.65 -22.62 8.49
CA VAL A 173 4.87 -22.32 7.76
C VAL A 173 5.71 -21.41 8.63
N ARG A 174 6.92 -21.84 8.99
CA ARG A 174 7.84 -21.10 9.86
C ARG A 174 9.11 -20.75 9.13
N TRP A 175 9.51 -19.49 9.20
CA TRP A 175 10.77 -18.96 8.72
C TRP A 175 11.69 -18.65 9.89
N ASP A 176 12.89 -19.22 9.89
CA ASP A 176 13.97 -18.89 10.83
C ASP A 176 15.14 -18.25 10.08
N GLY A 177 15.87 -17.37 10.77
CA GLY A 177 16.95 -16.61 10.14
C GLY A 177 16.41 -15.69 9.05
N VAL A 178 15.32 -14.97 9.34
CA VAL A 178 14.72 -14.03 8.39
C VAL A 178 15.69 -12.89 8.11
N ARG A 179 16.13 -12.75 6.86
CA ARG A 179 17.19 -11.81 6.46
C ARG A 179 16.87 -10.36 6.80
N ALA A 180 15.60 -9.96 6.66
CA ALA A 180 15.15 -8.62 7.03
C ALA A 180 15.37 -8.32 8.52
N PHE A 181 15.26 -9.33 9.40
CA PHE A 181 15.46 -9.17 10.85
C PHE A 181 16.91 -8.94 11.23
N GLY A 182 17.87 -9.52 10.46
CA GLY A 182 19.29 -9.36 10.68
C GLY A 182 19.83 -7.93 10.47
N THR A 183 19.06 -7.05 9.84
CA THR A 183 19.43 -5.65 9.59
C THR A 183 18.98 -4.70 10.70
N ILE A 184 18.21 -5.19 11.68
CA ILE A 184 17.63 -4.38 12.76
C ILE A 184 18.68 -4.17 13.84
N THR A 185 18.95 -2.90 14.18
CA THR A 185 19.81 -2.53 15.29
C THR A 185 19.00 -2.42 16.59
N ALA A 186 19.67 -2.58 17.74
CA ALA A 186 19.02 -2.49 19.03
C ALA A 186 18.24 -1.18 19.20
N GLY A 187 17.02 -1.25 19.73
CA GLY A 187 16.11 -0.12 19.93
C GLY A 187 15.32 0.30 18.67
N GLN A 188 15.46 -0.42 17.55
CA GLN A 188 14.71 -0.12 16.30
C GLN A 188 13.63 -1.15 15.97
N THR A 189 13.48 -2.17 16.79
CA THR A 189 12.57 -3.31 16.53
C THR A 189 11.11 -2.86 16.42
N ASP A 190 10.62 -2.03 17.33
CA ASP A 190 9.23 -1.54 17.31
C ASP A 190 8.95 -0.70 16.07
N ARG A 191 9.89 0.18 15.67
CA ARG A 191 9.75 0.97 14.45
C ARG A 191 9.73 0.09 13.21
N PHE A 192 10.64 -0.87 13.12
CA PHE A 192 10.71 -1.81 12.01
C PHE A 192 9.42 -2.64 11.89
N LEU A 193 8.91 -3.14 13.03
CA LEU A 193 7.65 -3.89 13.09
C LEU A 193 6.50 -3.03 12.58
N ASN A 194 6.31 -1.83 13.13
CA ASN A 194 5.22 -0.94 12.72
C ASN A 194 5.27 -0.66 11.22
N GLU A 195 6.41 -0.23 10.68
CA GLU A 195 6.58 0.05 9.25
C GLU A 195 6.36 -1.20 8.38
N THR A 196 6.76 -2.38 8.84
CA THR A 196 6.62 -3.64 8.10
C THR A 196 5.19 -4.14 8.13
N ILE A 197 4.53 -4.07 9.28
CA ILE A 197 3.13 -4.48 9.45
C ILE A 197 2.22 -3.56 8.62
N GLU A 198 2.40 -2.24 8.66
CA GLU A 198 1.62 -1.30 7.83
C GLU A 198 1.74 -1.58 6.33
N ARG A 199 2.96 -1.91 5.84
CA ARG A 199 3.16 -2.31 4.45
C ARG A 199 2.48 -3.64 4.14
N LEU A 200 2.57 -4.60 5.07
CA LEU A 200 1.97 -5.92 4.92
C LEU A 200 0.43 -5.83 4.92
N GLU A 201 -0.17 -5.11 5.86
CA GLU A 201 -1.62 -4.83 5.91
C GLU A 201 -2.09 -4.22 4.57
N THR A 202 -1.37 -3.19 4.09
CA THR A 202 -1.72 -2.52 2.84
C THR A 202 -1.60 -3.47 1.64
N HIS A 203 -0.53 -4.27 1.60
CA HIS A 203 -0.30 -5.22 0.51
C HIS A 203 -1.36 -6.32 0.51
N LEU A 204 -1.55 -7.01 1.63
CA LEU A 204 -2.54 -8.09 1.76
C LEU A 204 -3.96 -7.56 1.55
N GLY A 205 -4.28 -6.42 2.17
CA GLY A 205 -5.57 -5.77 2.02
C GLY A 205 -5.91 -5.41 0.57
N LEU A 206 -4.92 -5.02 -0.24
CA LEU A 206 -5.13 -4.71 -1.66
C LEU A 206 -5.18 -5.97 -2.52
N TYR A 207 -4.21 -6.87 -2.39
CA TYR A 207 -4.07 -8.02 -3.31
C TYR A 207 -5.08 -9.13 -3.03
N LEU A 208 -5.58 -9.25 -1.79
CA LEU A 208 -6.55 -10.25 -1.34
C LEU A 208 -7.93 -9.66 -1.01
N HIS A 209 -8.21 -8.40 -1.42
CA HIS A 209 -9.42 -7.70 -1.00
C HIS A 209 -10.73 -8.40 -1.34
N ARG A 210 -10.80 -9.18 -2.42
CA ARG A 210 -12.03 -9.92 -2.77
C ARG A 210 -12.27 -11.09 -1.81
N PHE A 211 -11.21 -11.74 -1.31
CA PHE A 211 -11.32 -12.77 -0.28
C PHE A 211 -11.67 -12.14 1.07
N LEU A 212 -10.96 -11.07 1.46
CA LEU A 212 -11.21 -10.33 2.70
C LEU A 212 -12.57 -9.64 2.76
N ALA A 213 -13.21 -9.40 1.62
CA ALA A 213 -14.58 -8.88 1.55
C ALA A 213 -15.65 -9.97 1.81
N GLN A 214 -15.25 -11.24 1.90
CA GLN A 214 -16.14 -12.33 2.29
C GLN A 214 -16.16 -12.40 3.82
N ASP A 215 -17.34 -12.60 4.40
CA ASP A 215 -17.52 -12.61 5.86
C ASP A 215 -16.86 -13.81 6.57
N ASP A 216 -16.35 -14.78 5.82
CA ASP A 216 -15.83 -16.05 6.32
C ASP A 216 -14.31 -16.25 6.11
N PHE A 217 -13.58 -15.24 5.63
CA PHE A 217 -12.12 -15.28 5.48
C PHE A 217 -11.45 -14.11 6.19
N HIS A 218 -10.51 -14.42 7.09
CA HIS A 218 -9.82 -13.45 7.92
C HIS A 218 -8.31 -13.64 7.89
N ILE A 219 -7.59 -12.54 7.94
CA ILE A 219 -6.14 -12.52 8.11
C ILE A 219 -5.82 -11.61 9.29
N ASP A 220 -5.11 -12.16 10.27
CA ASP A 220 -4.60 -11.43 11.41
C ASP A 220 -3.07 -11.36 11.38
N ILE A 221 -2.51 -10.25 11.79
CA ILE A 221 -1.07 -10.06 11.97
C ILE A 221 -0.84 -9.85 13.46
N VAL A 222 -0.03 -10.71 14.06
CA VAL A 222 0.25 -10.66 15.49
C VAL A 222 1.75 -10.56 15.75
N VAL A 223 2.11 -9.93 16.87
CA VAL A 223 3.47 -9.93 17.42
C VAL A 223 3.42 -10.66 18.75
N GLU A 224 4.18 -11.73 18.89
CA GLU A 224 4.18 -12.58 20.10
C GLU A 224 5.56 -12.59 20.76
N ASP A 225 5.58 -12.55 22.09
CA ASP A 225 6.79 -12.85 22.86
C ASP A 225 6.98 -14.36 22.98
N VAL A 226 8.17 -14.87 22.59
CA VAL A 226 8.43 -16.32 22.59
C VAL A 226 8.55 -16.93 23.99
N ARG A 227 8.89 -16.14 25.02
CA ARG A 227 9.12 -16.61 26.39
C ARG A 227 7.82 -16.59 27.19
N THR A 228 7.10 -15.47 27.14
CA THR A 228 5.86 -15.29 27.92
C THR A 228 4.65 -15.84 27.20
N ARG A 229 4.72 -15.98 25.88
CA ARG A 229 3.61 -16.30 24.97
C ARG A 229 2.51 -15.25 24.96
N GLU A 230 2.85 -14.03 25.40
CA GLU A 230 1.92 -12.90 25.36
C GLU A 230 1.87 -12.32 23.94
N GLU A 231 0.68 -11.99 23.52
CA GLU A 231 0.43 -11.22 22.32
C GLU A 231 0.72 -9.75 22.63
N LEU A 232 1.69 -9.16 21.94
CA LEU A 232 2.15 -7.79 22.13
C LEU A 232 1.45 -6.79 21.21
N ASP A 233 1.05 -7.21 20.01
CA ASP A 233 0.29 -6.41 19.04
C ASP A 233 -0.60 -7.35 18.20
N HIS A 234 -1.78 -6.86 17.81
CA HIS A 234 -2.75 -7.60 17.01
C HIS A 234 -3.47 -6.66 16.05
N ARG A 235 -3.43 -7.01 14.77
CA ARG A 235 -4.08 -6.23 13.71
C ARG A 235 -4.78 -7.14 12.72
N GLY A 236 -6.07 -6.92 12.54
CA GLY A 236 -6.85 -7.54 11.47
C GLY A 236 -6.59 -6.84 10.13
N VAL A 237 -6.38 -7.61 9.06
CA VAL A 237 -6.20 -7.06 7.71
C VAL A 237 -7.54 -6.73 7.09
N GLU A 238 -7.77 -5.46 6.80
CA GLU A 238 -9.00 -5.00 6.15
C GLU A 238 -8.88 -4.99 4.62
N ALA A 239 -10.00 -5.28 3.94
CA ALA A 239 -10.08 -5.24 2.48
C ALA A 239 -9.87 -3.82 1.93
N ILE A 240 -8.90 -3.63 1.06
CA ILE A 240 -8.65 -2.39 0.33
C ILE A 240 -9.11 -2.55 -1.11
N ASN A 241 -10.40 -2.32 -1.36
CA ASN A 241 -10.95 -2.40 -2.70
C ASN A 241 -10.43 -1.24 -3.57
N PRO A 242 -9.63 -1.49 -4.63
CA PRO A 242 -9.09 -0.44 -5.51
C PRO A 242 -10.15 0.31 -6.30
N PHE A 243 -11.41 -0.07 -6.21
CA PHE A 243 -12.58 0.55 -6.83
C PHE A 243 -13.61 1.04 -5.79
N GLY A 244 -13.24 1.08 -4.51
CA GLY A 244 -14.11 1.37 -3.36
C GLY A 244 -14.48 2.84 -3.18
N TYR A 245 -14.75 3.59 -4.24
CA TYR A 245 -15.30 4.95 -4.15
C TYR A 245 -16.82 4.91 -4.01
N ARG A 246 -17.40 5.90 -3.32
CA ARG A 246 -18.86 6.02 -3.17
C ARG A 246 -19.52 6.64 -4.39
N ILE A 247 -18.88 7.64 -4.99
CA ILE A 247 -19.39 8.38 -6.15
C ILE A 247 -18.26 8.42 -7.19
N PRO A 248 -18.52 7.99 -8.43
CA PRO A 248 -17.50 8.04 -9.48
C PRO A 248 -17.12 9.47 -9.84
N GLY A 249 -15.93 9.68 -10.37
CA GLY A 249 -15.47 10.97 -10.86
C GLY A 249 -16.30 11.52 -12.02
N ARG A 250 -17.05 10.65 -12.71
CA ARG A 250 -18.00 10.99 -13.77
C ARG A 250 -19.23 10.09 -13.67
N ALA A 251 -20.41 10.68 -13.81
CA ALA A 251 -21.66 9.93 -13.86
C ALA A 251 -21.67 8.93 -15.04
N GLY A 252 -22.29 7.77 -14.84
CA GLY A 252 -22.35 6.69 -15.81
C GLY A 252 -21.15 5.74 -15.79
N TYR A 253 -20.25 5.86 -14.79
CA TYR A 253 -19.19 4.88 -14.49
C TYR A 253 -19.53 4.13 -13.19
N PRO A 254 -19.06 2.85 -13.02
CA PRO A 254 -18.23 2.09 -13.97
C PRO A 254 -18.99 1.73 -15.27
N ARG A 255 -18.21 1.46 -16.35
CA ARG A 255 -18.72 0.94 -17.63
C ARG A 255 -17.94 -0.28 -18.06
N THR A 256 -18.62 -1.27 -18.61
CA THR A 256 -18.01 -2.47 -19.18
C THR A 256 -17.75 -2.29 -20.67
N TYR A 257 -16.50 -2.50 -21.08
CA TYR A 257 -16.07 -2.56 -22.47
C TYR A 257 -15.72 -3.98 -22.83
N THR A 258 -16.10 -4.41 -24.03
CA THR A 258 -15.73 -5.74 -24.54
C THR A 258 -14.59 -5.61 -25.53
N ALA A 259 -13.49 -6.30 -25.26
CA ALA A 259 -12.33 -6.41 -26.12
C ALA A 259 -12.25 -7.83 -26.70
N SER A 260 -12.36 -7.99 -28.03
CA SER A 260 -12.11 -9.26 -28.68
C SER A 260 -10.59 -9.47 -28.86
N VAL A 261 -10.03 -10.43 -28.13
CA VAL A 261 -8.59 -10.70 -28.09
C VAL A 261 -8.29 -12.05 -28.74
N GLU A 262 -7.48 -12.02 -29.79
CA GLU A 262 -7.07 -13.22 -30.51
C GLU A 262 -6.38 -14.22 -29.57
N GLY A 263 -6.88 -15.45 -29.54
CA GLY A 263 -6.36 -16.53 -28.67
C GLY A 263 -6.96 -16.56 -27.26
N VAL A 264 -7.87 -15.62 -26.91
CA VAL A 264 -8.61 -15.58 -25.64
C VAL A 264 -10.12 -15.57 -25.88
N GLY A 265 -10.59 -14.82 -26.88
CA GLY A 265 -11.99 -14.51 -27.08
C GLY A 265 -12.35 -13.11 -26.57
N ASP A 266 -13.60 -12.93 -26.19
CA ASP A 266 -14.10 -11.67 -25.65
C ASP A 266 -13.69 -11.53 -24.17
N LEU A 267 -13.08 -10.40 -23.85
CA LEU A 267 -12.62 -10.03 -22.53
C LEU A 267 -13.39 -8.78 -22.06
N GLU A 268 -13.95 -8.85 -20.88
CA GLU A 268 -14.63 -7.74 -20.25
C GLU A 268 -13.65 -6.85 -19.50
N LEU A 269 -13.81 -5.54 -19.68
CA LEU A 269 -12.99 -4.50 -19.08
C LEU A 269 -13.91 -3.58 -18.29
N GLU A 270 -13.97 -3.71 -16.99
CA GLU A 270 -14.75 -2.81 -16.14
C GLU A 270 -13.97 -1.51 -15.88
N ALA A 271 -14.32 -0.45 -16.62
CA ALA A 271 -13.60 0.81 -16.58
C ALA A 271 -14.19 1.77 -15.54
N HIS A 272 -13.34 2.31 -14.70
CA HIS A 272 -13.67 3.21 -13.59
C HIS A 272 -13.00 4.56 -13.77
N ILE A 273 -13.68 5.63 -13.37
CA ILE A 273 -13.09 6.97 -13.21
C ILE A 273 -13.18 7.36 -11.74
N TRP A 274 -12.02 7.37 -11.07
CA TRP A 274 -11.94 7.77 -9.68
C TRP A 274 -12.30 9.25 -9.46
N PRO A 275 -12.95 9.60 -8.34
CA PRO A 275 -13.11 10.99 -7.96
C PRO A 275 -11.71 11.61 -7.71
N PRO A 276 -11.47 12.83 -8.23
CA PRO A 276 -10.16 13.48 -8.07
C PRO A 276 -9.89 13.83 -6.61
N LYS A 277 -8.60 13.76 -6.20
CA LYS A 277 -8.14 14.12 -4.84
C LYS A 277 -8.76 13.30 -3.71
N SER A 278 -9.18 12.06 -3.98
CA SER A 278 -9.71 11.18 -2.94
C SER A 278 -8.68 10.96 -1.81
N PRO A 279 -9.09 11.08 -0.53
CA PRO A 279 -8.21 10.80 0.61
C PRO A 279 -8.08 9.30 0.92
N LEU A 280 -8.90 8.45 0.31
CA LEU A 280 -8.98 7.03 0.60
C LEU A 280 -7.66 6.30 0.33
N VAL A 281 -7.31 5.36 1.21
CA VAL A 281 -6.14 4.48 1.05
C VAL A 281 -6.22 3.71 -0.27
N ALA A 282 -7.41 3.22 -0.63
CA ALA A 282 -7.67 2.56 -1.91
C ALA A 282 -7.33 3.42 -3.13
N PHE A 283 -7.45 4.75 -3.04
CA PHE A 283 -7.01 5.67 -4.09
C PHE A 283 -5.51 5.92 -4.06
N ARG A 284 -4.94 6.10 -2.88
CA ARG A 284 -3.50 6.38 -2.69
C ARG A 284 -2.65 5.13 -2.94
N GLY A 285 -3.11 3.94 -2.54
CA GLY A 285 -2.49 2.62 -2.75
C GLY A 285 -1.02 2.55 -2.32
N ILE A 286 -0.30 1.57 -2.86
CA ILE A 286 1.14 1.39 -2.73
C ILE A 286 1.82 2.00 -3.96
N GLY A 287 2.98 2.65 -3.80
CA GLY A 287 3.77 3.21 -4.88
C GLY A 287 3.34 4.61 -5.36
N ALA A 288 3.90 5.07 -6.47
CA ALA A 288 3.62 6.37 -7.04
C ALA A 288 2.22 6.44 -7.67
N LEU A 289 1.57 7.61 -7.63
CA LEU A 289 0.23 7.79 -8.18
C LEU A 289 0.14 7.43 -9.68
N ALA A 290 1.20 7.70 -10.45
CA ALA A 290 1.26 7.36 -11.87
C ALA A 290 1.30 5.84 -12.15
N GLU A 291 1.76 5.03 -11.19
CA GLU A 291 1.82 3.57 -11.32
C GLU A 291 0.47 2.90 -11.05
N ARG A 292 -0.46 3.60 -10.40
CA ARG A 292 -1.77 3.08 -9.99
C ARG A 292 -2.86 3.25 -11.03
N GLN A 293 -2.60 3.99 -12.10
CA GLN A 293 -3.49 4.10 -13.26
C GLN A 293 -3.40 2.82 -14.10
N GLY A 294 -4.44 2.49 -14.86
CA GLY A 294 -4.42 1.37 -15.80
C GLY A 294 -5.08 0.12 -15.27
N PHE A 295 -4.49 -1.03 -15.57
CA PHE A 295 -5.13 -2.32 -15.40
C PHE A 295 -4.95 -2.88 -13.99
N TYR A 296 -6.06 -3.33 -13.42
CA TYR A 296 -6.14 -4.14 -12.20
C TYR A 296 -6.60 -5.53 -12.63
N ILE A 297 -5.65 -6.45 -12.68
CA ILE A 297 -5.88 -7.75 -13.29
C ILE A 297 -6.05 -8.80 -12.21
N TYR A 298 -7.15 -9.51 -12.30
CA TYR A 298 -7.53 -10.57 -11.36
C TYR A 298 -7.42 -11.94 -12.01
N ARG A 299 -7.13 -12.93 -11.20
CA ARG A 299 -7.23 -14.32 -11.55
C ARG A 299 -7.75 -15.08 -10.34
N ASN A 300 -8.88 -15.79 -10.51
CA ASN A 300 -9.55 -16.51 -9.44
C ASN A 300 -9.69 -15.63 -8.17
N ASP A 301 -10.24 -14.43 -8.33
CA ASP A 301 -10.40 -13.39 -7.29
C ASP A 301 -9.11 -12.82 -6.66
N ARG A 302 -7.95 -13.36 -7.01
CA ARG A 302 -6.64 -12.83 -6.60
C ARG A 302 -6.24 -11.68 -7.51
N LEU A 303 -5.99 -10.49 -6.95
CA LEU A 303 -5.38 -9.41 -7.70
C LEU A 303 -3.91 -9.77 -7.99
N VAL A 304 -3.57 -9.93 -9.26
CA VAL A 304 -2.20 -10.30 -9.69
C VAL A 304 -1.41 -9.11 -10.23
N GLN A 305 -2.10 -8.01 -10.53
CA GLN A 305 -1.48 -6.75 -10.91
C GLN A 305 -2.35 -5.57 -10.48
N ALA A 306 -1.75 -4.60 -9.81
CA ALA A 306 -2.39 -3.37 -9.34
C ALA A 306 -1.86 -2.15 -10.11
N GLY A 307 -2.53 -1.77 -11.18
CA GLY A 307 -2.14 -0.65 -12.04
C GLY A 307 -1.12 -1.00 -13.12
N GLY A 308 -0.70 0.04 -13.85
CA GLY A 308 0.18 -0.11 -15.02
C GLY A 308 -0.57 -0.38 -16.32
N TRP A 309 0.10 -0.10 -17.44
CA TRP A 309 -0.50 -0.20 -18.77
C TRP A 309 0.06 -1.34 -19.62
N ASN A 310 0.95 -2.17 -19.08
CA ASN A 310 1.56 -3.34 -19.74
C ASN A 310 2.11 -3.04 -21.16
N GLY A 311 2.72 -1.86 -21.34
CA GLY A 311 3.27 -1.45 -22.62
C GLY A 311 2.24 -1.04 -23.68
N THR A 312 0.92 -1.12 -23.41
CA THR A 312 -0.12 -0.65 -24.34
C THR A 312 -0.14 0.86 -24.46
N ARG A 313 0.33 1.56 -23.42
CA ARG A 313 0.54 3.02 -23.43
C ARG A 313 1.52 3.45 -22.33
N SER A 314 1.95 4.71 -22.40
CA SER A 314 2.76 5.34 -21.35
C SER A 314 1.87 5.78 -20.18
N GLY A 315 2.41 5.75 -18.96
CA GLY A 315 1.76 6.32 -17.80
C GLY A 315 1.81 7.84 -17.84
N GLU A 316 0.65 8.49 -17.91
CA GLU A 316 0.54 9.94 -17.99
C GLU A 316 -0.26 10.47 -16.79
N THR A 317 0.19 11.57 -16.18
CA THR A 317 -0.42 12.12 -14.96
C THR A 317 -1.92 12.39 -15.09
N HIS A 318 -2.39 12.76 -16.25
CA HIS A 318 -3.78 13.05 -16.49
C HIS A 318 -4.69 11.82 -16.60
N HIS A 319 -4.12 10.61 -16.67
CA HIS A 319 -4.84 9.34 -16.57
C HIS A 319 -4.87 8.74 -15.16
N ASN A 320 -4.39 9.44 -14.14
CA ASN A 320 -4.33 8.93 -12.75
C ASN A 320 -5.68 8.53 -12.14
N LEU A 321 -6.79 8.97 -12.74
CA LEU A 321 -8.13 8.61 -12.32
C LEU A 321 -8.68 7.37 -13.04
N ALA A 322 -7.99 6.90 -14.09
CA ALA A 322 -8.43 5.77 -14.89
C ALA A 322 -7.94 4.45 -14.28
N ARG A 323 -8.88 3.57 -13.92
CA ARG A 323 -8.59 2.20 -13.45
C ARG A 323 -9.53 1.23 -14.14
N ILE A 324 -9.01 0.10 -14.55
CA ILE A 324 -9.75 -0.91 -15.30
C ILE A 324 -9.59 -2.25 -14.61
N ALA A 325 -10.69 -2.86 -14.16
CA ALA A 325 -10.70 -4.22 -13.66
C ALA A 325 -10.80 -5.20 -14.83
N ILE A 326 -10.01 -6.28 -14.78
CA ILE A 326 -9.99 -7.35 -15.76
C ILE A 326 -9.90 -8.66 -15.01
N ASP A 327 -10.90 -9.53 -15.18
CA ASP A 327 -10.87 -10.89 -14.70
C ASP A 327 -10.35 -11.82 -15.81
N LEU A 328 -9.22 -12.48 -15.57
CA LEU A 328 -8.62 -13.41 -16.52
C LEU A 328 -9.34 -14.75 -16.49
N PRO A 329 -9.47 -15.43 -17.63
CA PRO A 329 -9.94 -16.81 -17.66
C PRO A 329 -9.05 -17.71 -16.77
N SER A 330 -9.67 -18.65 -16.05
CA SER A 330 -8.97 -19.58 -15.15
C SER A 330 -7.92 -20.44 -15.89
N GLN A 331 -8.16 -20.75 -17.17
CA GLN A 331 -7.21 -21.52 -17.96
C GLN A 331 -6.01 -20.65 -18.44
N PRO A 332 -4.79 -21.20 -18.33
CA PRO A 332 -3.61 -20.54 -18.87
C PRO A 332 -3.76 -20.28 -20.37
N ASN A 333 -3.48 -19.08 -20.81
CA ASN A 333 -3.45 -18.75 -22.21
C ASN A 333 -2.12 -18.07 -22.60
N ARG A 334 -1.79 -18.09 -23.91
CA ARG A 334 -0.52 -17.54 -24.41
C ARG A 334 -0.51 -16.02 -24.50
N VAL A 335 -1.66 -15.38 -24.31
CA VAL A 335 -1.80 -13.91 -24.41
C VAL A 335 -1.41 -13.23 -23.12
N PHE A 336 -1.74 -13.86 -21.98
CA PHE A 336 -1.42 -13.38 -20.65
C PHE A 336 -0.48 -14.36 -19.97
N SER A 337 0.78 -13.99 -19.81
CA SER A 337 1.73 -14.80 -19.07
C SER A 337 2.03 -14.14 -17.72
N LEU A 338 1.68 -14.86 -16.64
CA LEU A 338 2.04 -14.46 -15.30
C LEU A 338 3.56 -14.47 -15.14
N THR A 339 4.09 -13.45 -14.47
CA THR A 339 5.48 -13.51 -13.97
C THR A 339 5.55 -14.58 -12.86
N VAL A 340 6.70 -15.22 -12.69
CA VAL A 340 6.90 -16.24 -11.65
C VAL A 340 6.62 -15.67 -10.25
N LYS A 341 6.83 -14.37 -10.06
CA LYS A 341 6.61 -13.63 -8.82
C LYS A 341 5.18 -13.18 -8.60
N LYS A 342 4.27 -13.39 -9.55
CA LYS A 342 2.89 -12.88 -9.54
C LYS A 342 2.79 -11.35 -9.29
N ASP A 343 3.84 -10.59 -9.63
CA ASP A 343 3.93 -9.12 -9.46
C ASP A 343 3.62 -8.34 -10.75
N GLY A 344 3.16 -9.06 -11.79
CA GLY A 344 2.76 -8.48 -13.06
C GLY A 344 2.42 -9.51 -14.12
N ILE A 345 1.88 -9.01 -15.21
CA ILE A 345 1.47 -9.80 -16.38
C ILE A 345 2.14 -9.25 -17.62
N ASN A 346 2.75 -10.13 -18.39
CA ASN A 346 3.18 -9.81 -19.75
C ASN A 346 2.01 -10.05 -20.70
N VAL A 347 1.70 -9.06 -21.52
CA VAL A 347 0.63 -9.13 -22.51
C VAL A 347 1.20 -9.16 -23.91
N THR A 348 0.54 -9.88 -24.82
CA THR A 348 0.95 -9.89 -26.24
C THR A 348 0.36 -8.70 -27.01
N PRO A 349 0.87 -8.37 -28.20
CA PRO A 349 0.29 -7.35 -29.07
C PRO A 349 -1.19 -7.60 -29.45
N ALA A 350 -1.68 -8.85 -29.32
CA ALA A 350 -3.09 -9.17 -29.54
C ALA A 350 -4.01 -8.44 -28.54
N PHE A 351 -3.60 -8.32 -27.28
CA PHE A 351 -4.33 -7.58 -26.26
C PHE A 351 -4.41 -6.08 -26.61
N ALA A 352 -3.31 -5.46 -27.01
CA ALA A 352 -3.30 -4.05 -27.40
C ALA A 352 -4.25 -3.78 -28.58
N ARG A 353 -4.24 -4.65 -29.60
CA ARG A 353 -5.20 -4.54 -30.72
C ARG A 353 -6.66 -4.74 -30.34
N GLY A 354 -6.93 -5.62 -29.35
CA GLY A 354 -8.25 -5.81 -28.77
C GLY A 354 -8.75 -4.55 -28.06
N LEU A 355 -7.90 -3.91 -27.26
CA LEU A 355 -8.20 -2.66 -26.54
C LEU A 355 -8.56 -1.51 -27.48
N GLU A 356 -7.83 -1.34 -28.59
CA GLU A 356 -8.10 -0.27 -29.57
C GLU A 356 -9.51 -0.36 -30.18
N LYS A 357 -10.05 -1.57 -30.26
CA LYS A 357 -11.37 -1.85 -30.82
C LYS A 357 -12.47 -2.07 -29.79
N ALA A 358 -12.09 -2.04 -28.49
CA ALA A 358 -13.05 -2.30 -27.41
C ALA A 358 -14.13 -1.25 -27.35
N THR A 359 -15.38 -1.70 -27.19
CA THR A 359 -16.57 -0.85 -27.11
C THR A 359 -17.47 -1.26 -25.96
N ASP A 360 -18.21 -0.30 -25.42
CA ASP A 360 -19.29 -0.55 -24.48
C ASP A 360 -20.62 -0.92 -25.23
N SER A 361 -21.66 -1.23 -24.46
CA SER A 361 -22.99 -1.58 -24.98
C SER A 361 -23.64 -0.47 -25.83
N ASP A 362 -23.23 0.77 -25.62
CA ASP A 362 -23.80 1.96 -26.32
C ASP A 362 -22.94 2.36 -27.52
N GLY A 363 -21.87 1.60 -27.84
CA GLY A 363 -20.93 1.85 -28.92
C GLY A 363 -19.84 2.87 -28.60
N GLY A 364 -19.71 3.26 -27.32
CA GLY A 364 -18.61 4.10 -26.85
C GLY A 364 -17.28 3.35 -26.90
N SER A 365 -16.21 4.00 -27.37
CA SER A 365 -14.89 3.38 -27.46
C SER A 365 -14.09 3.48 -26.18
N PHE A 366 -13.17 2.54 -25.96
CA PHE A 366 -12.22 2.59 -24.84
C PHE A 366 -11.33 3.86 -24.88
N ILE A 367 -11.02 4.38 -26.07
CA ILE A 367 -10.29 5.65 -26.23
C ILE A 367 -11.11 6.83 -25.69
N GLN A 368 -12.42 6.81 -25.92
CA GLN A 368 -13.32 7.84 -25.39
C GLN A 368 -13.35 7.83 -23.85
N TYR A 369 -13.36 6.64 -23.21
CA TYR A 369 -13.23 6.52 -21.76
C TYR A 369 -11.99 7.24 -21.22
N LEU A 370 -10.85 7.06 -21.87
CA LEU A 370 -9.60 7.70 -21.44
C LEU A 370 -9.66 9.22 -21.57
N THR A 371 -10.26 9.71 -22.66
CA THR A 371 -10.51 11.15 -22.84
C THR A 371 -11.43 11.72 -21.76
N GLU A 372 -12.42 10.94 -21.34
CA GLU A 372 -13.33 11.32 -20.26
C GLU A 372 -12.64 11.36 -18.91
N ALA A 373 -11.78 10.39 -18.60
CA ALA A 373 -10.96 10.36 -17.38
C ALA A 373 -10.00 11.57 -17.32
N GLU A 374 -9.32 11.86 -18.44
CA GLU A 374 -8.46 13.03 -18.59
C GLU A 374 -9.23 14.34 -18.34
N LYS A 375 -10.43 14.48 -18.91
CA LYS A 375 -11.28 15.65 -18.72
C LYS A 375 -11.60 15.88 -17.24
N VAL A 376 -12.01 14.82 -16.52
CA VAL A 376 -12.29 14.90 -15.08
C VAL A 376 -11.05 15.37 -14.30
N TYR A 377 -9.86 14.85 -14.63
CA TYR A 377 -8.61 15.25 -14.01
C TYR A 377 -8.30 16.74 -14.25
N ARG A 378 -8.39 17.20 -15.51
CA ARG A 378 -8.10 18.59 -15.89
C ARG A 378 -9.10 19.57 -15.28
N ASP A 379 -10.40 19.24 -15.27
CA ASP A 379 -11.43 20.09 -14.66
C ASP A 379 -11.20 20.24 -13.14
N ALA A 380 -10.77 19.19 -12.46
CA ALA A 380 -10.43 19.25 -11.05
C ALA A 380 -9.16 20.07 -10.77
N ALA A 381 -8.17 20.01 -11.66
CA ALA A 381 -6.96 20.84 -11.57
C ALA A 381 -7.30 22.32 -11.77
N ARG A 382 -8.14 22.66 -12.74
CA ARG A 382 -8.62 24.04 -12.99
C ARG A 382 -9.34 24.62 -11.78
N ARG A 383 -10.34 23.90 -11.24
CA ARG A 383 -11.06 24.31 -10.02
C ARG A 383 -10.13 24.53 -8.83
N SER A 384 -9.10 23.71 -8.70
CA SER A 384 -8.10 23.87 -7.64
C SER A 384 -7.28 25.15 -7.79
N THR A 385 -6.97 25.54 -9.02
CA THR A 385 -6.23 26.79 -9.31
C THR A 385 -7.11 28.03 -9.10
N GLU A 386 -8.41 27.92 -9.45
CA GLU A 386 -9.38 29.00 -9.21
C GLU A 386 -9.69 29.21 -7.72
N VAL A 387 -9.75 28.13 -6.91
CA VAL A 387 -9.97 28.23 -5.44
C VAL A 387 -8.75 28.80 -4.71
N GLN A 388 -7.52 28.64 -5.24
CA GLN A 388 -6.31 29.17 -4.61
C GLN A 388 -6.11 30.68 -4.76
N ARG A 389 -6.90 31.37 -5.56
CA ARG A 389 -6.82 32.82 -5.74
C ARG A 389 -7.97 33.56 -5.04
N LYS A 390 -8.28 33.20 -3.77
CA LYS A 390 -9.15 34.06 -2.95
C LYS A 390 -8.42 35.35 -2.65
N GLU A 391 -9.03 36.48 -3.03
CA GLU A 391 -8.62 37.79 -2.59
C GLU A 391 -8.55 37.84 -1.07
N VAL A 392 -7.58 38.56 -0.52
CA VAL A 392 -7.38 38.70 0.94
C VAL A 392 -7.31 40.17 1.31
N ILE A 393 -7.79 40.53 2.50
CA ILE A 393 -7.58 41.89 3.04
C ILE A 393 -6.10 42.09 3.23
N PRO A 394 -5.48 43.16 2.65
CA PRO A 394 -4.03 43.32 2.64
C PRO A 394 -3.45 43.49 4.06
N PRO A 395 -2.23 42.98 4.33
CA PRO A 395 -1.56 43.21 5.61
C PRO A 395 -1.10 44.65 5.80
N GLY A 396 -1.45 45.22 6.96
CA GLY A 396 -1.19 46.61 7.31
C GLY A 396 0.08 46.84 8.14
N LYS A 397 0.05 47.80 9.05
CA LYS A 397 1.16 48.11 9.97
C LYS A 397 1.45 46.95 10.91
N GLY A 398 2.69 46.85 11.40
CA GLY A 398 3.10 45.78 12.31
C GLY A 398 3.51 44.44 11.65
N VAL A 399 3.38 44.32 10.33
CA VAL A 399 3.87 43.17 9.55
C VAL A 399 5.17 43.56 8.84
N ASP A 400 6.16 42.66 8.81
CA ASP A 400 7.45 42.88 8.16
C ASP A 400 7.29 43.25 6.68
N PRO A 401 8.02 44.27 6.17
CA PRO A 401 7.88 44.73 4.79
C PRO A 401 8.17 43.67 3.72
N LYS A 402 9.10 42.72 4.00
CA LYS A 402 9.41 41.63 3.10
C LYS A 402 8.24 40.63 3.06
N LEU A 403 7.68 40.30 4.23
CA LEU A 403 6.50 39.43 4.34
C LEU A 403 5.29 40.07 3.65
N LYS A 404 5.06 41.37 3.80
CA LYS A 404 3.97 42.07 3.08
C LYS A 404 4.11 41.97 1.56
N ARG A 405 5.34 42.06 1.05
CA ARG A 405 5.60 41.92 -0.39
C ARG A 405 5.26 40.51 -0.84
N THR A 406 5.77 39.50 -0.13
CA THR A 406 5.45 38.07 -0.44
C THR A 406 3.97 37.78 -0.40
N LEU A 407 3.25 38.25 0.64
CA LEU A 407 1.79 38.04 0.73
C LEU A 407 1.03 38.71 -0.42
N ARG A 408 1.50 39.91 -0.88
CA ARG A 408 0.89 40.61 -2.02
C ARG A 408 1.19 39.94 -3.35
N ASP A 409 2.37 39.34 -3.49
CA ASP A 409 2.76 38.64 -4.73
C ASP A 409 2.03 37.31 -4.88
N GLU A 410 1.74 36.60 -3.76
CA GLU A 410 1.12 35.31 -3.76
C GLU A 410 -0.42 35.34 -3.66
N LEU A 411 -0.98 36.36 -3.00
CA LEU A 411 -2.42 36.47 -2.74
C LEU A 411 -2.96 37.79 -3.32
N PRO A 412 -4.00 37.71 -4.19
CA PRO A 412 -4.62 38.93 -4.71
C PRO A 412 -5.29 39.71 -3.57
N ALA A 413 -5.04 41.03 -3.53
CA ALA A 413 -5.60 41.92 -2.52
C ALA A 413 -7.06 42.26 -2.80
N LEU A 414 -7.90 42.16 -1.77
CA LEU A 414 -9.28 42.66 -1.82
C LEU A 414 -9.26 44.19 -1.85
N GLU A 415 -9.78 44.79 -2.92
CA GLU A 415 -9.81 46.24 -3.07
C GLU A 415 -10.90 46.89 -2.20
N GLY A 416 -10.59 48.02 -1.57
CA GLY A 416 -11.56 48.81 -0.81
C GLY A 416 -11.65 48.47 0.68
N GLU A 417 -10.90 47.49 1.18
CA GLU A 417 -10.87 47.15 2.61
C GLU A 417 -9.62 47.74 3.29
N ASP A 418 -9.80 48.16 4.56
CA ASP A 418 -8.70 48.66 5.37
C ASP A 418 -7.71 47.55 5.74
N PRO A 419 -6.38 47.77 5.64
CA PRO A 419 -5.39 46.75 5.90
C PRO A 419 -5.39 46.25 7.34
N ILE A 420 -5.24 44.91 7.55
CA ILE A 420 -5.13 44.32 8.88
C ILE A 420 -3.83 44.69 9.55
N THR A 421 -3.92 45.41 10.67
CA THR A 421 -2.81 45.94 11.45
C THR A 421 -2.53 45.10 12.69
N PHE A 422 -1.25 44.85 13.00
CA PHE A 422 -0.84 44.15 14.22
C PHE A 422 -0.22 45.14 15.22
N ARG A 423 -0.67 45.06 16.49
CA ARG A 423 -0.13 45.88 17.58
C ARG A 423 0.12 45.01 18.82
N TRP A 424 1.21 45.29 19.52
CA TRP A 424 1.46 44.75 20.86
C TRP A 424 0.84 45.67 21.88
N GLU A 425 -0.12 45.18 22.67
CA GLU A 425 -0.83 45.96 23.68
C GLU A 425 -0.89 45.21 25.02
N SER A 426 -1.17 45.89 26.11
CA SER A 426 -1.40 45.25 27.40
C SER A 426 -2.81 44.67 27.41
N LEU A 427 -2.89 43.33 27.38
CA LEU A 427 -4.14 42.57 27.51
C LEU A 427 -4.14 41.78 28.84
N PRO A 428 -5.27 41.25 29.27
CA PRO A 428 -5.32 40.34 30.42
C PRO A 428 -4.36 39.17 30.23
N SER A 429 -3.78 38.63 31.29
CA SER A 429 -2.77 37.56 31.24
C SER A 429 -3.33 36.23 30.72
N ASP A 430 -4.64 36.06 30.71
CA ASP A 430 -5.37 34.92 30.14
C ASP A 430 -5.78 35.11 28.67
N VAL A 431 -5.34 36.22 28.04
CA VAL A 431 -5.61 36.50 26.61
C VAL A 431 -4.30 36.65 25.86
N PHE A 432 -4.10 35.82 24.85
CA PHE A 432 -2.93 35.89 23.97
C PHE A 432 -3.09 36.93 22.85
N PHE A 433 -4.26 36.97 22.21
CA PHE A 433 -4.61 37.96 21.21
C PHE A 433 -6.08 38.33 21.29
N ASP A 434 -6.41 39.50 20.76
CA ASP A 434 -7.76 40.03 20.58
C ASP A 434 -7.88 40.65 19.17
N ILE A 435 -9.09 40.69 18.60
CA ILE A 435 -9.35 41.29 17.31
C ILE A 435 -10.36 42.42 17.39
N ASP A 436 -9.99 43.58 16.85
CA ASP A 436 -10.90 44.69 16.60
C ASP A 436 -11.28 44.68 15.11
N ARG A 437 -12.53 44.27 14.84
CA ARG A 437 -13.02 44.11 13.46
C ARG A 437 -13.34 45.45 12.81
N GLU A 438 -13.73 46.47 13.60
CA GLU A 438 -14.06 47.79 13.09
C GLU A 438 -12.82 48.56 12.68
N GLU A 439 -11.76 48.45 13.50
CA GLU A 439 -10.47 49.09 13.21
C GLU A 439 -9.51 48.23 12.38
N HIS A 440 -9.85 47.03 11.99
CA HIS A 440 -8.99 46.02 11.32
C HIS A 440 -7.67 45.79 12.07
N VAL A 441 -7.75 45.61 13.40
CA VAL A 441 -6.57 45.47 14.27
C VAL A 441 -6.56 44.08 14.94
N VAL A 442 -5.41 43.44 14.92
CA VAL A 442 -5.07 42.29 15.77
C VAL A 442 -4.18 42.83 16.91
N ARG A 443 -4.69 42.74 18.14
CA ARG A 443 -3.96 43.12 19.36
C ARG A 443 -3.28 41.87 19.91
N LEU A 444 -1.98 41.91 20.11
CA LEU A 444 -1.17 40.85 20.70
C LEU A 444 -0.77 41.23 22.11
N ASN A 445 -0.87 40.32 23.07
CA ASN A 445 -0.51 40.58 24.45
C ASN A 445 1.01 40.82 24.56
N LYS A 446 1.36 42.02 25.01
CA LYS A 446 2.74 42.49 25.18
C LYS A 446 3.54 41.64 26.17
N GLU A 447 2.86 40.98 27.14
CA GLU A 447 3.47 40.13 28.14
C GLU A 447 4.23 38.94 27.47
N PHE A 448 3.72 38.39 26.38
CA PHE A 448 4.30 37.24 25.68
C PHE A 448 5.26 37.59 24.57
N ARG A 449 5.52 38.89 24.35
CA ARG A 449 6.34 39.37 23.24
C ARG A 449 7.76 38.82 23.26
N GLN A 450 8.35 38.66 24.46
CA GLN A 450 9.72 38.18 24.63
C GLN A 450 9.92 36.77 24.14
N ALA A 451 8.94 35.91 24.29
CA ALA A 451 8.98 34.50 23.82
C ALA A 451 9.25 34.38 22.31
N PHE A 452 8.88 35.40 21.52
CA PHE A 452 9.01 35.39 20.06
C PHE A 452 10.19 36.22 19.53
N ASN A 453 10.77 37.13 20.35
CA ASN A 453 11.82 38.03 19.95
C ASN A 453 13.20 37.64 20.48
N GLY A 454 13.28 36.82 21.52
CA GLY A 454 14.52 36.56 22.25
C GLY A 454 15.20 37.88 22.70
N GLU A 455 16.50 37.96 22.58
CA GLU A 455 17.32 39.16 22.93
C GLU A 455 17.28 40.32 21.91
N ARG A 456 16.52 40.16 20.81
CA ARG A 456 16.46 41.18 19.76
C ARG A 456 15.66 42.41 20.23
N ARG A 457 16.08 43.60 19.79
CA ARG A 457 15.36 44.86 20.08
C ARG A 457 13.93 44.77 19.55
N ALA A 458 12.98 45.07 20.43
CA ALA A 458 11.55 45.07 20.10
C ALA A 458 11.27 46.17 19.03
N GLY A 459 10.69 45.77 17.92
CA GLY A 459 10.26 46.67 16.83
C GLY A 459 8.82 46.41 16.43
N SER A 460 8.15 47.33 15.75
CA SER A 460 6.77 47.17 15.31
C SER A 460 6.57 45.97 14.38
N ASN A 461 7.60 45.55 13.64
CA ASN A 461 7.59 44.50 12.64
C ASN A 461 8.24 43.19 13.13
N ASP A 462 8.40 43.01 14.43
CA ASP A 462 8.93 41.82 15.08
C ASP A 462 7.98 40.61 14.99
N ALA A 463 8.47 39.43 15.40
CA ALA A 463 7.71 38.16 15.39
C ALA A 463 7.05 37.86 14.04
N PRO A 464 7.75 37.87 12.90
CA PRO A 464 7.15 37.77 11.56
C PRO A 464 6.46 36.45 11.34
N VAL A 465 6.94 35.33 11.90
CA VAL A 465 6.33 34.01 11.76
C VAL A 465 4.98 33.97 12.48
N LEU A 466 4.92 34.41 13.74
CA LEU A 466 3.67 34.48 14.50
C LEU A 466 2.64 35.35 13.79
N LYS A 467 3.02 36.52 13.33
CA LYS A 467 2.11 37.46 12.64
C LYS A 467 1.64 36.93 11.30
N ALA A 468 2.50 36.20 10.55
CA ALA A 468 2.09 35.54 9.33
C ALA A 468 1.05 34.44 9.59
N MET A 469 1.27 33.60 10.60
CA MET A 469 0.33 32.55 10.98
C MET A 469 -1.01 33.13 11.42
N LEU A 470 -1.00 34.11 12.32
CA LEU A 470 -2.22 34.77 12.78
C LEU A 470 -2.94 35.50 11.63
N TYR A 471 -2.23 36.15 10.74
CA TYR A 471 -2.83 36.78 9.56
C TYR A 471 -3.60 35.75 8.72
N LEU A 472 -2.99 34.61 8.39
CA LEU A 472 -3.63 33.57 7.59
C LEU A 472 -4.81 32.91 8.30
N MET A 473 -4.78 32.81 9.63
CA MET A 473 -5.87 32.27 10.44
C MET A 473 -7.04 33.23 10.58
N LEU A 474 -6.74 34.51 10.86
CA LEU A 474 -7.72 35.52 11.28
C LEU A 474 -8.28 36.37 10.14
N GLU A 475 -7.65 36.41 8.97
CA GLU A 475 -8.05 37.26 7.83
C GLU A 475 -9.55 37.09 7.50
N LYS A 476 -10.05 35.86 7.52
CA LYS A 476 -11.47 35.56 7.27
C LYS A 476 -12.42 36.22 8.28
N ASN A 477 -11.97 36.43 9.51
CA ASN A 477 -12.81 36.98 10.59
C ASN A 477 -13.05 38.49 10.40
N PHE A 478 -12.26 39.16 9.58
CA PHE A 478 -12.45 40.56 9.25
C PHE A 478 -13.41 40.79 8.09
N ARG A 479 -13.62 39.80 7.21
CA ARG A 479 -14.55 39.89 6.06
C ARG A 479 -16.00 39.80 6.42
N MET A 480 -16.35 39.32 7.61
CA MET A 480 -17.72 38.96 7.97
C MET A 480 -18.27 39.93 9.04
N GLY A 481 -19.26 40.71 8.67
CA GLY A 481 -19.78 41.85 9.44
C GLY A 481 -20.51 41.56 10.77
N ARG A 482 -20.72 40.30 11.19
CA ARG A 482 -21.28 39.95 12.52
C ARG A 482 -20.62 38.69 13.10
N SER A 483 -20.29 38.77 14.42
CA SER A 483 -19.87 37.60 15.18
C SER A 483 -21.00 36.59 15.31
N SER A 484 -20.69 35.29 15.24
CA SER A 484 -21.57 34.22 15.67
C SER A 484 -20.98 33.57 16.93
N ALA A 485 -21.81 33.08 17.82
CA ALA A 485 -21.38 32.40 19.05
C ALA A 485 -20.33 31.31 18.76
N GLN A 486 -20.47 30.57 17.68
CA GLN A 486 -19.53 29.54 17.28
C GLN A 486 -18.11 30.07 16.96
N ARG A 487 -17.99 31.31 16.46
CA ARG A 487 -16.69 31.93 16.17
C ARG A 487 -16.04 32.49 17.42
N ASP A 488 -16.83 32.99 18.32
CA ASP A 488 -16.33 33.50 19.61
C ASP A 488 -15.80 32.31 20.43
N ASP A 489 -16.45 31.14 20.37
CA ASP A 489 -15.98 29.90 20.95
C ASP A 489 -14.67 29.42 20.28
N GLU A 490 -14.55 29.53 18.94
CA GLU A 490 -13.33 29.18 18.20
C GLU A 490 -12.15 30.11 18.56
N MET A 491 -12.42 31.40 18.70
CA MET A 491 -11.40 32.38 19.13
C MET A 491 -10.92 32.13 20.55
N ALA A 492 -11.86 31.78 21.46
CA ALA A 492 -11.53 31.41 22.84
C ALA A 492 -10.67 30.13 22.90
N LEU A 493 -11.00 29.13 22.08
CA LEU A 493 -10.21 27.92 21.95
C LEU A 493 -8.79 28.21 21.43
N TRP A 494 -8.64 29.04 20.41
CA TRP A 494 -7.32 29.42 19.86
C TRP A 494 -6.49 30.20 20.89
N ASN A 495 -7.09 31.11 21.65
CA ASN A 495 -6.42 31.81 22.74
C ASN A 495 -5.89 30.84 23.80
N SER A 496 -6.70 29.89 24.25
CA SER A 496 -6.30 28.87 25.23
C SER A 496 -5.13 28.00 24.73
N ILE A 497 -5.16 27.55 23.47
CA ILE A 497 -4.09 26.74 22.87
C ILE A 497 -2.80 27.56 22.75
N LEU A 498 -2.88 28.80 22.26
CA LEU A 498 -1.72 29.65 22.07
C LEU A 498 -1.09 30.11 23.41
N LEU A 499 -1.89 30.34 24.44
CA LEU A 499 -1.39 30.58 25.79
C LEU A 499 -0.58 29.40 26.33
N SER A 500 -1.12 28.19 26.20
CA SER A 500 -0.41 26.98 26.59
C SER A 500 0.91 26.81 25.83
N ALA A 501 0.90 27.04 24.51
CA ALA A 501 2.09 26.94 23.68
C ALA A 501 3.18 27.96 24.09
N VAL A 502 2.80 29.21 24.38
CA VAL A 502 3.74 30.25 24.83
C VAL A 502 4.34 29.92 26.20
N GLN A 503 3.54 29.38 27.12
CA GLN A 503 4.05 28.92 28.40
C GLN A 503 5.10 27.83 28.25
N CYS A 504 4.90 26.90 27.32
CA CYS A 504 5.92 25.89 26.97
C CYS A 504 7.22 26.51 26.47
N GLU A 505 7.14 27.56 25.60
CA GLU A 505 8.34 28.23 25.09
C GLU A 505 9.08 29.03 26.17
N LEU A 506 8.37 29.73 27.05
CA LEU A 506 8.97 30.45 28.16
C LEU A 506 9.69 29.51 29.13
N THR A 507 9.09 28.36 29.46
CA THR A 507 9.72 27.36 30.32
C THR A 507 10.99 26.74 29.71
N ARG A 508 11.02 26.58 28.38
CA ARG A 508 12.22 26.12 27.66
C ARG A 508 13.35 27.16 27.67
N GLY A 509 13.00 28.44 27.59
CA GLY A 509 13.98 29.54 27.62
C GLY A 509 14.63 29.74 28.98
N GLU A 510 13.98 29.32 30.07
CA GLU A 510 14.53 29.37 31.43
C GLU A 510 15.44 28.14 31.78
N ALA A 511 15.39 27.10 30.94
CA ALA A 511 16.16 25.85 31.14
C ALA A 511 17.47 25.80 30.34
N LEU A 512 17.79 26.83 29.57
CA LEU A 512 19.02 27.04 28.79
C LEU A 512 19.82 28.21 29.35
#